data_7702b750a8f4d993b496e98341763c79
#
_entry.id   7702b750a8f4d993b496e98341763c79
#
_cell.length_a   1.000
_cell.length_b   1.000
_cell.length_c   1.000
_cell.angle_alpha   90.00
_cell.angle_beta   90.00
_cell.angle_gamma   90.00
#
_symmetry.space_group_name_H-M   'P 1'
#
loop_
_entity.id
_entity.type
_entity.pdbx_description
1 polymer ?
#
loop_
_entity_poly.entity_id
_entity_poly.type
_entity_poly.pdbx_seq_one_letter_code
_entity_poly.pdbx_strand_id
1 'polypeptide(L)'
;MHIFSKEHRFHGGHGIVGGQIPLGAGMAFGDKYHGSDAVTLCYMGDGAVRQGSLHETLNLAMLWKLPVVFIVENNGYAMGTSVERTANHTDIWKLGLGYEMPCGPIDGMDPVKVAEGISEAINRARKGDGPTFLEAKTYRYRGHSMSDAQHYRTKDEVNEYRKIDPITQVREHILKSEYATEEELGSIDTDVKNRVQECADFAESSPYPEKSVMYDAVYEQSDYPFLAHKL
;
A
#
# COMPACT_ATOMS: atom_id res chain seq x y z
N MET A 1 7.55 0.30 10.89
CA MET A 1 6.41 -0.40 10.29
C MET A 1 5.11 0.40 10.41
N HIS A 2 4.86 1.04 11.54
CA HIS A 2 3.70 1.91 11.76
C HIS A 2 4.14 3.37 11.68
N ILE A 3 4.28 3.88 10.45
CA ILE A 3 4.77 5.22 10.15
C ILE A 3 3.58 6.05 9.67
N PHE A 4 3.38 7.22 10.28
CA PHE A 4 2.28 8.13 9.98
C PHE A 4 2.83 9.53 9.73
N SER A 5 2.22 10.27 8.82
CA SER A 5 2.53 11.68 8.60
C SER A 5 1.26 12.45 8.30
N LYS A 6 0.79 13.22 9.27
CA LYS A 6 -0.39 14.08 9.11
C LYS A 6 -0.16 15.14 8.03
N GLU A 7 1.04 15.72 8.00
CA GLU A 7 1.44 16.73 7.02
C GLU A 7 1.34 16.21 5.58
N HIS A 8 1.83 14.96 5.37
CA HIS A 8 1.81 14.33 4.05
C HIS A 8 0.54 13.50 3.79
N ARG A 9 -0.46 13.59 4.67
CA ARG A 9 -1.69 12.78 4.58
C ARG A 9 -1.43 11.29 4.41
N PHE A 10 -0.34 10.82 5.01
CA PHE A 10 0.04 9.42 5.04
C PHE A 10 -0.46 8.80 6.34
N HIS A 11 -1.51 8.00 6.25
CA HIS A 11 -2.21 7.41 7.40
C HIS A 11 -1.64 6.05 7.84
N GLY A 12 -0.51 5.69 7.29
CA GLY A 12 0.38 4.65 7.78
C GLY A 12 0.09 3.25 7.30
N GLY A 13 0.90 2.34 7.84
CA GLY A 13 0.75 0.91 7.71
C GLY A 13 0.18 0.29 8.98
N HIS A 14 -0.45 -0.87 8.85
CA HIS A 14 -1.12 -1.55 9.94
C HIS A 14 -0.56 -2.97 10.11
N GLY A 15 -0.27 -3.38 11.36
CA GLY A 15 0.17 -4.73 11.68
C GLY A 15 -0.97 -5.77 11.60
N ILE A 16 -2.22 -5.31 11.75
CA ILE A 16 -3.40 -6.17 11.61
C ILE A 16 -3.73 -6.32 10.14
N VAL A 17 -3.55 -7.51 9.61
CA VAL A 17 -3.78 -7.81 8.18
C VAL A 17 -5.24 -7.55 7.81
N GLY A 18 -5.46 -6.68 6.83
CA GLY A 18 -6.79 -6.27 6.39
C GLY A 18 -7.43 -5.17 7.26
N GLY A 19 -6.83 -4.78 8.39
CA GLY A 19 -7.36 -3.72 9.26
C GLY A 19 -7.44 -2.36 8.60
N GLN A 20 -6.55 -2.08 7.65
CA GLN A 20 -6.55 -0.81 6.89
C GLN A 20 -7.75 -0.66 5.96
N ILE A 21 -8.42 -1.74 5.56
CA ILE A 21 -9.50 -1.71 4.58
C ILE A 21 -10.70 -0.89 5.10
N PRO A 22 -11.31 -1.24 6.26
CA PRO A 22 -12.38 -0.44 6.83
C PRO A 22 -11.91 0.95 7.30
N LEU A 23 -10.64 1.09 7.74
CA LEU A 23 -10.10 2.40 8.10
C LEU A 23 -10.02 3.34 6.90
N GLY A 24 -9.54 2.86 5.75
CA GLY A 24 -9.49 3.64 4.52
C GLY A 24 -10.88 4.09 4.05
N ALA A 25 -11.87 3.21 4.11
CA ALA A 25 -13.26 3.58 3.82
C ALA A 25 -13.82 4.59 4.84
N GLY A 26 -13.46 4.45 6.13
CA GLY A 26 -13.85 5.38 7.19
C GLY A 26 -13.27 6.79 6.97
N MET A 27 -12.02 6.89 6.54
CA MET A 27 -11.40 8.18 6.16
C MET A 27 -12.14 8.81 4.98
N ALA A 28 -12.40 8.04 3.91
CA ALA A 28 -13.16 8.51 2.77
C ALA A 28 -14.59 8.94 3.14
N PHE A 29 -15.22 8.25 4.10
CA PHE A 29 -16.51 8.66 4.65
C PHE A 29 -16.42 10.02 5.35
N GLY A 30 -15.40 10.23 6.19
CA GLY A 30 -15.15 11.49 6.87
C GLY A 30 -14.90 12.64 5.87
N ASP A 31 -14.06 12.43 4.87
CA ASP A 31 -13.79 13.41 3.82
C ASP A 31 -15.06 13.78 3.05
N LYS A 32 -15.86 12.79 2.67
CA LYS A 32 -17.14 13.04 2.01
C LYS A 32 -18.12 13.79 2.90
N TYR A 33 -18.22 13.41 4.17
CA TYR A 33 -19.11 14.06 5.14
C TYR A 33 -18.77 15.54 5.34
N HIS A 34 -17.49 15.88 5.32
CA HIS A 34 -17.00 17.26 5.43
C HIS A 34 -16.97 18.01 4.10
N GLY A 35 -17.39 17.42 3.00
CA GLY A 35 -17.40 18.05 1.67
C GLY A 35 -16.01 18.27 1.07
N SER A 36 -15.02 17.49 1.50
CA SER A 36 -13.67 17.50 0.92
C SER A 36 -13.64 16.83 -0.45
N ASP A 37 -12.72 17.27 -1.32
CA ASP A 37 -12.41 16.63 -2.61
C ASP A 37 -11.30 15.58 -2.52
N ALA A 38 -10.86 15.28 -1.30
CA ALA A 38 -9.85 14.26 -1.04
C ALA A 38 -10.34 12.87 -1.45
N VAL A 39 -9.38 12.05 -1.92
CA VAL A 39 -9.62 10.65 -2.27
C VAL A 39 -8.66 9.79 -1.46
N THR A 40 -9.19 8.79 -0.78
CA THR A 40 -8.37 7.84 -0.03
C THR A 40 -7.86 6.74 -0.94
N LEU A 41 -6.54 6.52 -0.95
CA LEU A 41 -5.91 5.36 -1.57
C LEU A 41 -5.67 4.30 -0.50
N CYS A 42 -6.35 3.16 -0.61
CA CYS A 42 -6.27 2.06 0.35
C CYS A 42 -5.52 0.88 -0.26
N TYR A 43 -4.25 0.74 0.08
CA TYR A 43 -3.38 -0.35 -0.39
C TYR A 43 -3.50 -1.58 0.49
N MET A 44 -3.48 -2.75 -0.14
CA MET A 44 -3.55 -4.04 0.56
C MET A 44 -2.85 -5.13 -0.25
N GLY A 45 -2.27 -6.12 0.42
CA GLY A 45 -1.70 -7.30 -0.25
C GLY A 45 -2.75 -8.35 -0.62
N ASP A 46 -2.36 -9.29 -1.46
CA ASP A 46 -3.18 -10.43 -1.92
C ASP A 46 -3.70 -11.31 -0.77
N GLY A 47 -2.96 -11.41 0.34
CA GLY A 47 -3.44 -12.09 1.54
C GLY A 47 -4.49 -11.31 2.32
N ALA A 48 -4.40 -9.97 2.36
CA ALA A 48 -5.31 -9.11 3.10
C ALA A 48 -6.75 -9.16 2.55
N VAL A 49 -6.92 -9.35 1.26
CA VAL A 49 -8.24 -9.46 0.61
C VAL A 49 -9.05 -10.68 1.04
N ARG A 50 -8.46 -11.60 1.81
CA ARG A 50 -9.14 -12.79 2.35
C ARG A 50 -9.84 -12.51 3.69
N GLN A 51 -9.70 -11.31 4.23
CA GLN A 51 -10.41 -10.91 5.44
C GLN A 51 -11.89 -10.58 5.14
N GLY A 52 -12.80 -11.03 6.00
CA GLY A 52 -14.23 -10.77 5.86
C GLY A 52 -14.56 -9.27 5.81
N SER A 53 -13.79 -8.45 6.53
CA SER A 53 -13.91 -6.99 6.53
C SER A 53 -13.79 -6.33 5.15
N LEU A 54 -13.11 -6.96 4.17
CA LEU A 54 -13.12 -6.49 2.79
C LEU A 54 -14.56 -6.43 2.26
N HIS A 55 -15.28 -7.52 2.37
CA HIS A 55 -16.63 -7.66 1.81
C HIS A 55 -17.62 -6.67 2.43
N GLU A 56 -17.54 -6.50 3.75
CA GLU A 56 -18.34 -5.49 4.46
C GLU A 56 -18.02 -4.09 3.98
N THR A 57 -16.72 -3.78 3.84
CA THR A 57 -16.22 -2.47 3.41
C THR A 57 -16.61 -2.15 1.97
N LEU A 58 -16.44 -3.09 1.03
CA LEU A 58 -16.81 -2.87 -0.37
C LEU A 58 -18.31 -2.59 -0.51
N ASN A 59 -19.15 -3.31 0.23
CA ASN A 59 -20.59 -3.07 0.25
C ASN A 59 -20.92 -1.65 0.73
N LEU A 60 -20.39 -1.22 1.87
CA LEU A 60 -20.63 0.13 2.41
C LEU A 60 -20.04 1.23 1.51
N ALA A 61 -18.86 1.01 0.94
CA ALA A 61 -18.22 1.97 0.06
C ALA A 61 -19.05 2.22 -1.21
N MET A 62 -19.63 1.18 -1.80
CA MET A 62 -20.53 1.32 -2.95
C MET A 62 -21.87 1.97 -2.57
N LEU A 63 -22.47 1.51 -1.47
CA LEU A 63 -23.75 2.05 -0.98
C LEU A 63 -23.68 3.56 -0.78
N TRP A 64 -22.58 4.04 -0.20
CA TRP A 64 -22.40 5.45 0.11
C TRP A 64 -21.59 6.20 -0.95
N LYS A 65 -21.18 5.56 -2.03
CA LYS A 65 -20.35 6.15 -3.09
C LYS A 65 -19.14 6.89 -2.51
N LEU A 66 -18.37 6.18 -1.67
CA LEU A 66 -17.21 6.78 -0.99
C LEU A 66 -16.08 7.11 -1.97
N PRO A 67 -15.35 8.22 -1.76
CA PRO A 67 -14.20 8.60 -2.57
C PRO A 67 -12.96 7.79 -2.14
N VAL A 68 -12.96 6.48 -2.42
CA VAL A 68 -11.86 5.57 -2.09
C VAL A 68 -11.48 4.73 -3.30
N VAL A 69 -10.18 4.52 -3.47
CA VAL A 69 -9.62 3.56 -4.43
C VAL A 69 -8.98 2.44 -3.63
N PHE A 70 -9.48 1.24 -3.76
CA PHE A 70 -8.89 0.03 -3.17
C PHE A 70 -7.88 -0.55 -4.16
N ILE A 71 -6.65 -0.74 -3.73
CA ILE A 71 -5.54 -1.18 -4.58
C ILE A 71 -4.94 -2.44 -3.97
N VAL A 72 -5.07 -3.55 -4.67
CA VAL A 72 -4.45 -4.82 -4.29
C VAL A 72 -3.07 -4.91 -4.92
N GLU A 73 -2.03 -4.95 -4.10
CA GLU A 73 -0.67 -5.27 -4.53
C GLU A 73 -0.53 -6.81 -4.57
N ASN A 74 -0.96 -7.40 -5.69
CA ASN A 74 -0.85 -8.84 -5.88
C ASN A 74 0.56 -9.20 -6.34
N ASN A 75 1.41 -9.59 -5.39
CA ASN A 75 2.77 -10.05 -5.67
C ASN A 75 2.86 -11.60 -5.77
N GLY A 76 1.72 -12.29 -5.81
CA GLY A 76 1.60 -13.72 -5.95
C GLY A 76 1.69 -14.51 -4.64
N TYR A 77 2.19 -13.91 -3.56
CA TYR A 77 2.49 -14.64 -2.32
C TYR A 77 2.15 -13.85 -1.05
N ALA A 78 1.22 -14.35 -0.27
CA ALA A 78 1.00 -13.93 1.10
C ALA A 78 1.99 -14.69 2.01
N MET A 79 3.06 -14.04 2.44
CA MET A 79 4.24 -14.70 3.02
C MET A 79 4.79 -15.76 2.04
N GLY A 80 4.64 -17.03 2.32
CA GLY A 80 5.02 -18.17 1.47
C GLY A 80 3.83 -18.90 0.84
N THR A 81 2.62 -18.40 0.97
CA THR A 81 1.42 -19.03 0.42
C THR A 81 0.99 -18.35 -0.86
N SER A 82 0.98 -19.09 -1.97
CA SER A 82 0.56 -18.52 -3.27
C SER A 82 -0.94 -18.24 -3.33
N VAL A 83 -1.32 -17.28 -4.16
CA VAL A 83 -2.73 -16.94 -4.43
C VAL A 83 -3.50 -18.17 -4.93
N GLU A 84 -2.90 -18.98 -5.79
CA GLU A 84 -3.50 -20.21 -6.35
C GLU A 84 -3.93 -21.23 -5.28
N ARG A 85 -3.20 -21.27 -4.14
CA ARG A 85 -3.51 -22.18 -3.04
C ARG A 85 -4.65 -21.70 -2.15
N THR A 86 -5.02 -20.44 -2.22
CA THR A 86 -5.97 -19.80 -1.29
C THR A 86 -7.19 -19.21 -1.97
N ALA A 87 -7.21 -19.19 -3.29
CA ALA A 87 -8.29 -18.60 -4.07
C ALA A 87 -8.84 -19.60 -5.09
N ASN A 88 -10.14 -19.56 -5.31
CA ASN A 88 -10.79 -20.32 -6.38
C ASN A 88 -10.47 -19.76 -7.78
N HIS A 89 -9.94 -18.53 -7.86
CA HIS A 89 -9.41 -17.90 -9.06
C HIS A 89 -8.32 -16.88 -8.70
N THR A 90 -7.40 -16.63 -9.63
CA THR A 90 -6.24 -15.77 -9.41
C THR A 90 -6.47 -14.30 -9.79
N ASP A 91 -7.58 -13.97 -10.43
CA ASP A 91 -7.97 -12.60 -10.77
C ASP A 91 -8.69 -11.95 -9.59
N ILE A 92 -7.96 -11.39 -8.65
CA ILE A 92 -8.50 -10.85 -7.39
C ILE A 92 -9.45 -9.68 -7.64
N TRP A 93 -9.19 -8.87 -8.69
CA TRP A 93 -10.05 -7.75 -9.05
C TRP A 93 -11.53 -8.14 -9.27
N LYS A 94 -11.79 -9.40 -9.66
CA LYS A 94 -13.16 -9.92 -9.87
C LYS A 94 -14.03 -9.89 -8.61
N LEU A 95 -13.43 -9.75 -7.42
CA LEU A 95 -14.20 -9.56 -6.18
C LEU A 95 -15.06 -8.30 -6.20
N GLY A 96 -14.63 -7.26 -6.93
CA GLY A 96 -15.40 -6.02 -7.12
C GLY A 96 -16.70 -6.22 -7.89
N LEU A 97 -16.76 -7.20 -8.80
CA LEU A 97 -17.94 -7.47 -9.64
C LEU A 97 -19.19 -7.83 -8.80
N GLY A 98 -18.98 -8.51 -7.66
CA GLY A 98 -20.08 -8.87 -6.75
C GLY A 98 -20.79 -7.68 -6.13
N TYR A 99 -20.20 -6.49 -6.18
CA TYR A 99 -20.74 -5.23 -5.67
C TYR A 99 -21.05 -4.23 -6.79
N GLU A 100 -21.01 -4.64 -8.04
CA GLU A 100 -21.10 -3.74 -9.20
C GLU A 100 -20.07 -2.59 -9.16
N MET A 101 -18.98 -2.81 -8.44
CA MET A 101 -17.89 -1.83 -8.30
C MET A 101 -17.03 -1.85 -9.55
N PRO A 102 -16.72 -0.69 -10.16
CA PRO A 102 -15.70 -0.62 -11.20
C PRO A 102 -14.40 -1.24 -10.72
N CYS A 103 -13.89 -2.20 -11.46
CA CYS A 103 -12.72 -2.97 -11.06
C CYS A 103 -11.96 -3.49 -12.27
N GLY A 104 -10.68 -3.75 -12.09
CA GLY A 104 -9.85 -4.30 -13.14
C GLY A 104 -8.41 -4.54 -12.72
N PRO A 105 -7.64 -5.27 -13.55
CA PRO A 105 -6.22 -5.45 -13.34
C PRO A 105 -5.44 -4.25 -13.88
N ILE A 106 -4.31 -3.97 -13.23
CA ILE A 106 -3.27 -3.05 -13.70
C ILE A 106 -1.96 -3.84 -13.79
N ASP A 107 -1.15 -3.55 -14.80
CA ASP A 107 0.22 -4.04 -14.87
C ASP A 107 1.08 -3.33 -13.82
N GLY A 108 1.25 -3.99 -12.66
CA GLY A 108 2.03 -3.47 -11.53
C GLY A 108 3.55 -3.45 -11.76
N MET A 109 4.01 -4.01 -12.89
CA MET A 109 5.42 -3.94 -13.31
C MET A 109 5.68 -2.76 -14.25
N ASP A 110 4.67 -1.96 -14.60
CA ASP A 110 4.78 -0.74 -15.40
C ASP A 110 4.28 0.47 -14.61
N PRO A 111 5.18 1.32 -14.07
CA PRO A 111 4.78 2.48 -13.27
C PRO A 111 3.89 3.50 -13.99
N VAL A 112 4.02 3.60 -15.31
CA VAL A 112 3.17 4.50 -16.11
C VAL A 112 1.73 4.01 -16.12
N LYS A 113 1.52 2.73 -16.40
CA LYS A 113 0.18 2.12 -16.36
C LYS A 113 -0.45 2.16 -14.97
N VAL A 114 0.37 1.98 -13.92
CA VAL A 114 -0.09 2.14 -12.53
C VAL A 114 -0.57 3.57 -12.29
N ALA A 115 0.21 4.57 -12.69
CA ALA A 115 -0.15 5.98 -12.53
C ALA A 115 -1.43 6.33 -13.31
N GLU A 116 -1.57 5.87 -14.55
CA GLU A 116 -2.76 6.08 -15.39
C GLU A 116 -4.01 5.46 -14.75
N GLY A 117 -3.95 4.17 -14.38
CA GLY A 117 -5.11 3.45 -13.82
C GLY A 117 -5.56 4.02 -12.46
N ILE A 118 -4.62 4.39 -11.59
CA ILE A 118 -4.93 5.03 -10.31
C ILE A 118 -5.49 6.44 -10.54
N SER A 119 -4.95 7.21 -11.48
CA SER A 119 -5.43 8.56 -11.80
C SER A 119 -6.85 8.55 -12.35
N GLU A 120 -7.20 7.57 -13.19
CA GLU A 120 -8.57 7.38 -13.69
C GLU A 120 -9.53 7.10 -12.51
N ALA A 121 -9.16 6.19 -11.61
CA ALA A 121 -9.96 5.86 -10.44
C ALA A 121 -10.13 7.05 -9.47
N ILE A 122 -9.08 7.86 -9.25
CA ILE A 122 -9.14 9.08 -8.45
C ILE A 122 -10.10 10.08 -9.09
N ASN A 123 -10.00 10.32 -10.40
CA ASN A 123 -10.86 11.24 -11.12
C ASN A 123 -12.33 10.82 -11.06
N ARG A 124 -12.61 9.51 -11.14
CA ARG A 124 -13.93 8.94 -10.96
C ARG A 124 -14.46 9.23 -9.56
N ALA A 125 -13.67 8.94 -8.52
CA ALA A 125 -14.04 9.15 -7.13
C ALA A 125 -14.34 10.63 -6.83
N ARG A 126 -13.53 11.56 -7.33
CA ARG A 126 -13.75 13.02 -7.20
C ARG A 126 -15.03 13.53 -7.86
N LYS A 127 -15.46 12.88 -8.94
CA LYS A 127 -16.75 13.20 -9.60
C LYS A 127 -17.97 12.71 -8.80
N GLY A 128 -17.75 11.95 -7.70
CA GLY A 128 -18.83 11.38 -6.90
C GLY A 128 -19.39 10.06 -7.45
N ASP A 129 -18.70 9.45 -8.43
CA ASP A 129 -19.13 8.19 -9.06
C ASP A 129 -18.82 6.96 -8.17
N GLY A 130 -18.22 7.16 -6.99
CA GLY A 130 -17.98 6.13 -5.99
C GLY A 130 -16.60 5.47 -6.13
N PRO A 131 -16.38 4.35 -5.40
CA PRO A 131 -15.09 3.68 -5.29
C PRO A 131 -14.72 2.89 -6.54
N THR A 132 -13.44 2.50 -6.60
CA THR A 132 -12.89 1.58 -7.61
C THR A 132 -12.03 0.53 -6.92
N PHE A 133 -12.03 -0.71 -7.41
CA PHE A 133 -11.22 -1.82 -6.90
C PHE A 133 -10.22 -2.27 -7.97
N LEU A 134 -8.94 -2.03 -7.74
CA LEU A 134 -7.86 -2.28 -8.68
C LEU A 134 -6.94 -3.40 -8.17
N GLU A 135 -6.46 -4.23 -9.08
CA GLU A 135 -5.43 -5.24 -8.79
C GLU A 135 -4.17 -4.92 -9.58
N ALA A 136 -3.13 -4.44 -8.90
CA ALA A 136 -1.80 -4.27 -9.46
C ALA A 136 -1.05 -5.62 -9.40
N LYS A 137 -0.90 -6.27 -10.56
CA LYS A 137 -0.14 -7.52 -10.68
C LYS A 137 1.34 -7.19 -10.69
N THR A 138 2.02 -7.53 -9.62
CA THR A 138 3.43 -7.21 -9.38
C THR A 138 4.19 -8.42 -8.86
N TYR A 139 5.43 -8.23 -8.40
CA TYR A 139 6.23 -9.33 -7.88
C TYR A 139 7.16 -8.88 -6.75
N ARG A 140 7.34 -9.73 -5.73
CA ARG A 140 8.27 -9.52 -4.64
C ARG A 140 9.54 -10.33 -4.86
N TYR A 141 10.69 -9.67 -5.15
CA TYR A 141 11.97 -10.36 -5.42
C TYR A 141 12.60 -11.02 -4.20
N ARG A 142 12.43 -10.43 -3.02
CA ARG A 142 12.99 -10.96 -1.76
C ARG A 142 11.95 -11.76 -1.00
N GLY A 143 12.40 -12.54 0.00
CA GLY A 143 11.53 -13.16 0.96
C GLY A 143 10.68 -12.15 1.75
N HIS A 144 9.64 -12.63 2.39
CA HIS A 144 8.75 -11.78 3.19
C HIS A 144 9.49 -11.11 4.36
N SER A 145 10.44 -11.82 4.95
CA SER A 145 11.29 -11.33 6.04
C SER A 145 12.74 -11.78 5.82
N MET A 146 13.66 -11.29 6.64
CA MET A 146 15.07 -11.69 6.60
C MET A 146 15.28 -13.18 6.84
N SER A 147 14.39 -13.82 7.59
CA SER A 147 14.43 -15.26 7.90
C SER A 147 13.72 -16.15 6.88
N ASP A 148 13.07 -15.57 5.87
CA ASP A 148 12.33 -16.33 4.86
C ASP A 148 13.28 -16.97 3.84
N ALA A 149 13.42 -18.29 3.92
CA ALA A 149 14.28 -19.08 3.03
C ALA A 149 13.74 -19.26 1.61
N GLN A 150 12.54 -18.80 1.31
CA GLN A 150 11.90 -18.79 -0.02
C GLN A 150 11.79 -20.17 -0.70
N HIS A 151 11.57 -21.23 0.07
CA HIS A 151 11.42 -22.61 -0.47
C HIS A 151 10.14 -22.82 -1.29
N TYR A 152 9.22 -21.87 -1.28
CA TYR A 152 7.92 -21.92 -1.97
C TYR A 152 7.96 -21.50 -3.43
N ARG A 153 9.10 -21.00 -3.93
CA ARG A 153 9.29 -20.56 -5.32
C ARG A 153 10.69 -20.88 -5.85
N THR A 154 10.86 -20.86 -7.16
CA THR A 154 12.14 -21.16 -7.81
C THR A 154 12.95 -19.87 -8.06
N LYS A 155 14.27 -20.05 -8.23
CA LYS A 155 15.13 -18.94 -8.67
C LYS A 155 14.82 -18.51 -10.11
N ASP A 156 14.39 -19.43 -10.94
CA ASP A 156 14.06 -19.15 -12.34
C ASP A 156 12.82 -18.26 -12.43
N GLU A 157 11.80 -18.51 -11.61
CA GLU A 157 10.63 -17.63 -11.48
C GLU A 157 11.05 -16.19 -11.14
N VAL A 158 11.90 -16.01 -10.12
CA VAL A 158 12.39 -14.69 -9.73
C VAL A 158 13.17 -14.00 -10.86
N ASN A 159 13.98 -14.77 -11.60
CA ASN A 159 14.79 -14.24 -12.69
C ASN A 159 13.94 -13.81 -13.90
N GLU A 160 12.82 -14.51 -14.18
CA GLU A 160 11.91 -14.08 -15.23
C GLU A 160 11.27 -12.72 -14.90
N TYR A 161 10.83 -12.51 -13.66
CA TYR A 161 10.29 -11.20 -13.25
C TYR A 161 11.36 -10.09 -13.24
N ARG A 162 12.63 -10.41 -12.98
CA ARG A 162 13.71 -9.44 -13.06
C ARG A 162 13.95 -8.89 -14.47
N LYS A 163 13.58 -9.63 -15.51
CA LYS A 163 13.69 -9.15 -16.89
C LYS A 163 12.74 -8.00 -17.22
N ILE A 164 11.66 -7.89 -16.46
CA ILE A 164 10.65 -6.84 -16.59
C ILE A 164 10.64 -5.92 -15.37
N ASP A 165 11.81 -5.70 -14.75
CA ASP A 165 11.94 -4.84 -13.57
C ASP A 165 11.50 -3.41 -13.86
N PRO A 166 10.55 -2.85 -13.09
CA PRO A 166 9.99 -1.53 -13.35
C PRO A 166 11.01 -0.40 -13.25
N ILE A 167 12.01 -0.53 -12.38
CA ILE A 167 13.06 0.48 -12.23
C ILE A 167 13.93 0.51 -13.48
N THR A 168 14.32 -0.66 -13.99
CA THR A 168 15.09 -0.79 -15.22
C THR A 168 14.33 -0.21 -16.40
N GLN A 169 13.05 -0.55 -16.57
CA GLN A 169 12.22 -0.05 -17.65
C GLN A 169 12.11 1.48 -17.64
N VAL A 170 11.87 2.07 -16.47
CA VAL A 170 11.77 3.53 -16.33
C VAL A 170 13.11 4.21 -16.62
N ARG A 171 14.22 3.65 -16.12
CA ARG A 171 15.57 4.15 -16.42
C ARG A 171 15.84 4.16 -17.92
N GLU A 172 15.58 3.05 -18.61
CA GLU A 172 15.74 2.94 -20.05
C GLU A 172 14.85 3.95 -20.81
N HIS A 173 13.60 4.13 -20.36
CA HIS A 173 12.69 5.10 -20.94
C HIS A 173 13.20 6.53 -20.80
N ILE A 174 13.68 6.92 -19.62
CA ILE A 174 14.25 8.25 -19.35
C ILE A 174 15.42 8.53 -20.27
N LEU A 175 16.36 7.60 -20.36
CA LEU A 175 17.56 7.74 -21.19
C LEU A 175 17.22 7.80 -22.69
N LYS A 176 16.35 6.91 -23.16
CA LYS A 176 15.89 6.87 -24.55
C LYS A 176 15.13 8.12 -24.99
N SER A 177 14.39 8.72 -24.06
CA SER A 177 13.63 9.95 -24.28
C SER A 177 14.42 11.23 -24.00
N GLU A 178 15.70 11.08 -23.65
CA GLU A 178 16.60 12.20 -23.34
C GLU A 178 16.08 13.14 -22.24
N TYR A 179 15.30 12.58 -21.28
CA TYR A 179 14.79 13.34 -20.12
C TYR A 179 15.86 13.59 -19.06
N ALA A 180 16.85 12.70 -18.97
CA ALA A 180 18.01 12.84 -18.12
C ALA A 180 19.19 12.04 -18.69
N THR A 181 20.40 12.36 -18.24
CA THR A 181 21.64 11.65 -18.57
C THR A 181 21.92 10.52 -17.57
N GLU A 182 22.79 9.60 -17.95
CA GLU A 182 23.28 8.54 -17.05
C GLU A 182 23.98 9.11 -15.81
N GLU A 183 24.71 10.23 -15.96
CA GLU A 183 25.39 10.92 -14.86
C GLU A 183 24.36 11.49 -13.85
N GLU A 184 23.31 12.13 -14.33
CA GLU A 184 22.25 12.66 -13.47
C GLU A 184 21.52 11.54 -12.70
N LEU A 185 21.21 10.43 -13.36
CA LEU A 185 20.60 9.27 -12.69
C LEU A 185 21.55 8.64 -11.66
N GLY A 186 22.85 8.57 -11.97
CA GLY A 186 23.90 8.10 -11.05
C GLY A 186 24.06 9.01 -9.82
N SER A 187 23.89 10.33 -10.00
CA SER A 187 23.88 11.28 -8.89
C SER A 187 22.67 11.05 -7.96
N ILE A 188 21.47 10.85 -8.52
CA ILE A 188 20.27 10.52 -7.75
C ILE A 188 20.46 9.23 -6.95
N ASP A 189 21.00 8.18 -7.57
CA ASP A 189 21.29 6.91 -6.89
C ASP A 189 22.25 7.10 -5.71
N THR A 190 23.24 7.97 -5.86
CA THR A 190 24.23 8.28 -4.81
C THR A 190 23.57 9.05 -3.67
N ASP A 191 22.78 10.07 -3.97
CA ASP A 191 22.07 10.88 -2.98
C ASP A 191 21.10 10.04 -2.17
N VAL A 192 20.36 9.15 -2.83
CA VAL A 192 19.43 8.23 -2.14
C VAL A 192 20.17 7.28 -1.21
N LYS A 193 21.30 6.71 -1.64
CA LYS A 193 22.13 5.84 -0.79
C LYS A 193 22.64 6.58 0.46
N ASN A 194 23.11 7.82 0.29
CA ASN A 194 23.57 8.64 1.41
C ASN A 194 22.44 8.91 2.40
N ARG A 195 21.24 9.30 1.93
CA ARG A 195 20.07 9.51 2.79
C ARG A 195 19.63 8.25 3.54
N VAL A 196 19.69 7.09 2.89
CA VAL A 196 19.38 5.81 3.57
C VAL A 196 20.42 5.52 4.66
N GLN A 197 21.71 5.80 4.41
CA GLN A 197 22.73 5.65 5.45
C GLN A 197 22.50 6.61 6.62
N GLU A 198 22.20 7.87 6.35
CA GLU A 198 21.85 8.85 7.39
C GLU A 198 20.66 8.40 8.25
N CYS A 199 19.64 7.78 7.64
CA CYS A 199 18.49 7.21 8.37
C CYS A 199 18.94 6.05 9.28
N ALA A 200 19.84 5.20 8.83
CA ALA A 200 20.35 4.09 9.63
C ALA A 200 21.20 4.62 10.81
N ASP A 201 22.09 5.57 10.57
CA ASP A 201 22.92 6.19 11.59
C ASP A 201 22.08 6.93 12.64
N PHE A 202 21.03 7.63 12.19
CA PHE A 202 20.05 8.26 13.07
C PHE A 202 19.34 7.22 13.97
N ALA A 203 18.90 6.10 13.39
CA ALA A 203 18.22 5.07 14.16
C ALA A 203 19.16 4.43 15.21
N GLU A 204 20.41 4.16 14.85
CA GLU A 204 21.40 3.55 15.76
C GLU A 204 21.83 4.51 16.88
N SER A 205 21.95 5.81 16.59
CA SER A 205 22.37 6.81 17.58
C SER A 205 21.23 7.34 18.45
N SER A 206 19.97 7.08 18.07
CA SER A 206 18.81 7.54 18.80
C SER A 206 18.63 6.78 20.12
N PRO A 207 18.36 7.49 21.23
CA PRO A 207 18.06 6.84 22.50
C PRO A 207 16.72 6.11 22.45
N TYR A 208 16.57 5.09 23.27
CA TYR A 208 15.25 4.51 23.52
C TYR A 208 14.33 5.55 24.17
N PRO A 209 13.01 5.53 23.85
CA PRO A 209 12.06 6.44 24.48
C PRO A 209 11.98 6.22 25.98
N GLU A 210 11.68 7.31 26.73
CA GLU A 210 11.37 7.22 28.13
C GLU A 210 10.14 6.35 28.41
N LYS A 211 10.11 5.67 29.54
CA LYS A 211 9.00 4.76 29.89
C LYS A 211 7.63 5.46 29.95
N SER A 212 7.61 6.75 30.27
CA SER A 212 6.40 7.58 30.31
C SER A 212 5.68 7.64 28.95
N VAL A 213 6.44 7.59 27.84
CA VAL A 213 5.88 7.65 26.46
C VAL A 213 4.89 6.49 26.19
N MET A 214 5.02 5.39 26.95
CA MET A 214 4.09 4.25 26.85
C MET A 214 2.63 4.65 27.14
N TYR A 215 2.40 5.75 27.86
CA TYR A 215 1.08 6.21 28.27
C TYR A 215 0.58 7.40 27.45
N ASP A 216 1.47 8.09 26.69
CA ASP A 216 1.16 9.39 26.07
C ASP A 216 0.19 9.30 24.88
N ALA A 217 0.12 8.15 24.19
CA ALA A 217 -0.66 8.01 22.96
C ALA A 217 -1.76 6.94 23.04
N VAL A 218 -2.22 6.60 24.25
CA VAL A 218 -3.23 5.55 24.44
C VAL A 218 -4.65 6.10 24.30
N TYR A 219 -4.91 7.31 24.84
CA TYR A 219 -6.19 8.01 24.78
C TYR A 219 -5.97 9.49 24.48
N GLU A 220 -6.98 10.16 23.92
CA GLU A 220 -6.95 11.61 23.69
C GLU A 220 -6.82 12.41 24.98
N GLN A 221 -7.42 11.90 26.06
CA GLN A 221 -7.41 12.53 27.38
C GLN A 221 -6.22 12.02 28.19
N SER A 222 -5.34 12.92 28.62
CA SER A 222 -4.18 12.60 29.47
C SER A 222 -4.55 12.17 30.90
N ASP A 223 -5.75 12.52 31.34
CA ASP A 223 -6.29 12.32 32.69
C ASP A 223 -7.34 11.21 32.76
N TYR A 224 -7.39 10.30 31.78
CA TYR A 224 -8.37 9.22 31.75
C TYR A 224 -8.33 8.41 33.07
N PRO A 225 -9.45 8.34 33.85
CA PRO A 225 -9.42 7.92 35.24
C PRO A 225 -9.04 6.44 35.44
N PHE A 226 -9.16 5.62 34.38
CA PHE A 226 -8.81 4.20 34.43
C PHE A 226 -7.32 3.92 34.16
N LEU A 227 -6.58 4.92 33.68
CA LEU A 227 -5.12 4.86 33.48
C LEU A 227 -4.38 5.63 34.58
N ALA A 228 -5.09 6.15 35.56
CA ALA A 228 -4.50 6.94 36.61
C ALA A 228 -3.40 6.14 37.34
N HIS A 229 -2.17 6.48 37.05
CA HIS A 229 -0.99 6.53 37.92
C HIS A 229 -0.98 5.59 39.17
N LYS A 230 -1.28 4.34 38.98
CA LYS A 230 -1.10 3.31 40.00
C LYS A 230 -0.23 2.19 39.44
N LEU A 231 1.01 2.53 39.10
CA LEU A 231 2.12 1.59 39.04
C LEU A 231 3.27 2.14 39.85
#